data_b71e511dc8b1595a93673277efdb8546
#
_entry.id   b71e511dc8b1595a93673277efdb8546
#
_cell.length_a   1.000
_cell.length_b   1.000
_cell.length_c   1.000
_cell.angle_alpha   90.00
_cell.angle_beta   90.00
_cell.angle_gamma   90.00
#
_symmetry.space_group_name_H-M   'P 1'
#
loop_
_entity.id
_entity.type
_entity.pdbx_description
1 polymer ?
#
loop_
_entity_poly.entity_id
_entity_poly.type
_entity_poly.pdbx_seq_one_letter_code
_entity_poly.pdbx_strand_id
1 'polypeptide(L)'
;MRDLSLLESALNRAKTAAYYEEADVIDQAASLLCGIAKNHPFVDGNKRTAYVTMKAFLEANGWTINAPADDKFTFMVDVAERLTTQDAAAWIRERAKPYDRP
;
A
#
# COMPACT_ATOMS: atom_id res chain seq x y z
N MET A 1 -12.13 -11.01 8.90
CA MET A 1 -11.80 -9.58 8.81
C MET A 1 -12.59 -8.83 9.87
N ARG A 2 -11.91 -8.14 10.72
CA ARG A 2 -12.54 -7.56 11.90
C ARG A 2 -13.27 -6.27 11.63
N ASP A 3 -12.75 -5.45 10.75
CA ASP A 3 -13.32 -4.14 10.56
C ASP A 3 -13.25 -3.71 9.10
N LEU A 4 -14.34 -4.01 8.40
CA LEU A 4 -14.47 -3.65 7.00
C LEU A 4 -14.55 -2.14 6.80
N SER A 5 -15.10 -1.41 7.78
CA SER A 5 -15.25 0.03 7.60
C SER A 5 -13.89 0.75 7.61
N LEU A 6 -12.92 0.26 8.41
CA LEU A 6 -11.57 0.84 8.38
C LEU A 6 -10.86 0.51 7.07
N LEU A 7 -11.08 -0.68 6.54
CA LEU A 7 -10.51 -1.06 5.24
C LEU A 7 -11.13 -0.22 4.13
N GLU A 8 -12.44 -0.04 4.16
CA GLU A 8 -13.14 0.80 3.18
C GLU A 8 -12.66 2.25 3.25
N SER A 9 -12.40 2.76 4.45
CA SER A 9 -11.86 4.11 4.61
C SER A 9 -10.49 4.24 3.96
N ALA A 10 -9.63 3.22 4.10
CA ALA A 10 -8.31 3.24 3.48
C ALA A 10 -8.43 3.24 1.95
N LEU A 11 -9.34 2.45 1.40
CA LEU A 11 -9.58 2.43 -0.04
C LEU A 11 -10.11 3.77 -0.56
N ASN A 12 -11.05 4.37 0.16
CA ASN A 12 -11.60 5.67 -0.20
C ASN A 12 -10.55 6.78 -0.13
N ARG A 13 -9.63 6.68 0.82
CA ARG A 13 -8.54 7.61 0.96
C ARG A 13 -7.63 7.61 -0.27
N ALA A 14 -7.33 6.44 -0.80
CA ALA A 14 -6.53 6.33 -2.02
C ALA A 14 -7.26 6.96 -3.21
N LYS A 15 -8.57 6.73 -3.33
CA LYS A 15 -9.37 7.32 -4.39
C LYS A 15 -9.44 8.84 -4.27
N THR A 16 -9.59 9.35 -3.06
CA THR A 16 -9.65 10.78 -2.83
C THR A 16 -8.35 11.46 -3.19
N ALA A 17 -7.23 10.85 -2.79
CA ALA A 17 -5.92 11.39 -3.14
C ALA A 17 -5.73 11.46 -4.65
N ALA A 18 -6.15 10.43 -5.37
CA ALA A 18 -6.06 10.41 -6.82
C ALA A 18 -6.90 11.52 -7.46
N TYR A 19 -8.09 11.75 -6.90
CA TYR A 19 -9.02 12.72 -7.46
C TYR A 19 -8.55 14.15 -7.24
N TYR A 20 -8.14 14.48 -6.01
CA TYR A 20 -7.84 15.88 -5.66
C TYR A 20 -6.38 16.26 -5.86
N GLU A 21 -5.48 15.31 -5.80
CA GLU A 21 -4.04 15.57 -5.86
C GLU A 21 -3.41 15.09 -7.15
N GLU A 22 -4.20 14.53 -8.05
CA GLU A 22 -3.73 13.95 -9.31
C GLU A 22 -2.61 12.93 -9.08
N ALA A 23 -2.71 12.21 -7.96
CA ALA A 23 -1.71 11.22 -7.59
C ALA A 23 -1.68 10.08 -8.62
N ASP A 24 -0.49 9.61 -8.97
CA ASP A 24 -0.35 8.47 -9.87
C ASP A 24 -0.65 7.16 -9.12
N VAL A 25 -0.60 6.04 -9.84
CA VAL A 25 -0.92 4.73 -9.28
C VAL A 25 -0.01 4.39 -8.11
N ILE A 26 1.27 4.76 -8.19
CA ILE A 26 2.23 4.48 -7.12
C ILE A 26 1.86 5.25 -5.85
N ASP A 27 1.50 6.52 -6.00
CA ASP A 27 1.08 7.34 -4.85
C ASP A 27 -0.20 6.80 -4.23
N GLN A 28 -1.14 6.36 -5.06
CA GLN A 28 -2.37 5.74 -4.58
C GLN A 28 -2.09 4.45 -3.81
N ALA A 29 -1.19 3.62 -4.35
CA ALA A 29 -0.80 2.37 -3.70
C ALA A 29 -0.16 2.63 -2.32
N ALA A 30 0.69 3.65 -2.25
CA ALA A 30 1.33 4.02 -0.98
C ALA A 30 0.30 4.53 0.02
N SER A 31 -0.67 5.31 -0.43
CA SER A 31 -1.73 5.80 0.43
C SER A 31 -2.56 4.66 0.99
N LEU A 32 -2.89 3.69 0.15
CA LEU A 32 -3.64 2.51 0.56
C LEU A 32 -2.85 1.69 1.59
N LEU A 33 -1.58 1.44 1.30
CA LEU A 33 -0.70 0.69 2.19
C LEU A 33 -0.63 1.34 3.58
N CYS A 34 -0.34 2.63 3.61
CA CYS A 34 -0.21 3.36 4.87
C CYS A 34 -1.54 3.44 5.60
N GLY A 35 -2.63 3.60 4.87
CA GLY A 35 -3.95 3.66 5.47
C GLY A 35 -4.30 2.38 6.21
N ILE A 36 -4.02 1.23 5.60
CA ILE A 36 -4.30 -0.06 6.23
C ILE A 36 -3.33 -0.31 7.39
N ALA A 37 -2.04 -0.08 7.16
CA ALA A 37 -1.02 -0.37 8.17
C ALA A 37 -1.19 0.47 9.44
N LYS A 38 -1.60 1.73 9.27
CA LYS A 38 -1.65 2.67 10.40
C LYS A 38 -3.01 2.74 11.08
N ASN A 39 -4.07 2.32 10.42
CA ASN A 39 -5.40 2.35 11.02
C ASN A 39 -5.68 1.14 11.91
N HIS A 40 -4.80 0.16 11.88
CA HIS A 40 -4.93 -1.04 12.73
C HIS A 40 -6.29 -1.72 12.63
N PRO A 41 -6.82 -1.96 11.40
CA PRO A 41 -8.10 -2.68 11.29
C PRO A 41 -7.99 -4.11 11.79
N PHE A 42 -6.76 -4.64 11.90
CA PHE A 42 -6.49 -5.97 12.40
C PHE A 42 -5.45 -5.86 13.51
N VAL A 43 -5.66 -6.59 14.59
CA VAL A 43 -4.71 -6.59 15.72
C VAL A 43 -3.37 -7.16 15.27
N ASP A 44 -3.43 -8.32 14.61
CA ASP A 44 -2.24 -8.98 14.07
C ASP A 44 -2.41 -9.14 12.57
N GLY A 45 -1.32 -9.10 11.84
CA GLY A 45 -1.35 -9.34 10.41
C GLY A 45 -1.72 -8.13 9.57
N ASN A 46 -1.98 -6.97 10.18
CA ASN A 46 -2.31 -5.79 9.40
C ASN A 46 -1.17 -5.37 8.46
N LYS A 47 0.08 -5.61 8.85
CA LYS A 47 1.22 -5.33 7.98
C LYS A 47 1.19 -6.22 6.73
N ARG A 48 0.93 -7.51 6.92
CA ARG A 48 0.83 -8.44 5.80
C ARG A 48 -0.35 -8.09 4.90
N THR A 49 -1.50 -7.81 5.50
CA THR A 49 -2.69 -7.44 4.75
C THR A 49 -2.47 -6.16 3.96
N ALA A 50 -1.81 -5.17 4.57
CA ALA A 50 -1.50 -3.92 3.90
C ALA A 50 -0.63 -4.14 2.66
N TYR A 51 0.42 -4.94 2.79
CA TYR A 51 1.31 -5.20 1.67
C TYR A 51 0.61 -5.97 0.55
N VAL A 52 -0.12 -7.01 0.89
CA VAL A 52 -0.84 -7.82 -0.11
C VAL A 52 -1.89 -6.97 -0.84
N THR A 53 -2.61 -6.13 -0.12
CA THR A 53 -3.60 -5.26 -0.73
C THR A 53 -2.96 -4.23 -1.64
N MET A 54 -1.85 -3.64 -1.21
CA MET A 54 -1.09 -2.69 -2.03
C MET A 54 -0.63 -3.35 -3.32
N LYS A 55 -0.06 -4.56 -3.23
CA LYS A 55 0.43 -5.27 -4.40
C LYS A 55 -0.73 -5.61 -5.35
N ALA A 56 -1.85 -6.06 -4.81
CA ALA A 56 -3.03 -6.37 -5.64
C ALA A 56 -3.54 -5.12 -6.36
N PHE A 57 -3.53 -3.97 -5.67
CA PHE A 57 -3.92 -2.70 -6.27
C PHE A 57 -2.99 -2.33 -7.43
N LEU A 58 -1.68 -2.46 -7.22
CA LEU A 58 -0.72 -2.21 -8.28
C LEU A 58 -0.99 -3.09 -9.48
N GLU A 59 -1.18 -4.39 -9.26
CA GLU A 59 -1.36 -5.34 -10.35
C GLU A 59 -2.65 -5.09 -11.10
N ALA A 60 -3.69 -4.64 -10.43
CA ALA A 60 -4.93 -4.26 -11.09
C ALA A 60 -4.75 -3.03 -11.99
N ASN A 61 -3.70 -2.27 -11.78
CA ASN A 61 -3.41 -1.04 -12.52
C ASN A 61 -2.17 -1.15 -13.40
N GLY A 62 -1.73 -2.36 -13.72
CA GLY A 62 -0.66 -2.58 -14.69
C GLY A 62 0.75 -2.54 -14.11
N TRP A 63 0.90 -2.63 -12.82
CA TRP A 63 2.20 -2.63 -12.15
C TRP A 63 2.30 -3.80 -11.19
N THR A 64 3.51 -4.20 -10.86
CA THR A 64 3.74 -5.20 -9.82
C THR A 64 5.01 -4.85 -9.07
N ILE A 65 5.24 -5.54 -7.98
CA ILE A 65 6.39 -5.29 -7.14
C ILE A 65 6.86 -6.64 -6.59
N ASN A 66 8.16 -6.84 -6.59
CA ASN A 66 8.79 -7.98 -5.97
C ASN A 66 9.94 -7.49 -5.13
N ALA A 67 10.00 -7.97 -3.89
CA ALA A 67 11.09 -7.65 -2.99
C ALA A 67 11.42 -8.90 -2.18
N PRO A 68 12.69 -9.09 -1.81
CA PRO A 68 13.05 -10.19 -0.90
C PRO A 68 12.27 -10.09 0.40
N ALA A 69 12.04 -11.22 1.05
CA ALA A 69 11.23 -11.27 2.27
C ALA A 69 11.79 -10.34 3.36
N ASP A 70 13.11 -10.28 3.50
CA ASP A 70 13.74 -9.42 4.50
C ASP A 70 13.48 -7.95 4.24
N ASP A 71 13.55 -7.52 2.98
CA ASP A 71 13.29 -6.14 2.59
C ASP A 71 11.84 -5.77 2.85
N LYS A 72 10.92 -6.67 2.52
CA LYS A 72 9.49 -6.46 2.77
C LYS A 72 9.21 -6.29 4.26
N PHE A 73 9.80 -7.17 5.05
CA PHE A 73 9.60 -7.12 6.50
C PHE A 73 10.08 -5.78 7.08
N THR A 74 11.30 -5.40 6.74
CA THR A 74 11.89 -4.14 7.22
C THR A 74 11.05 -2.95 6.78
N PHE A 75 10.64 -2.94 5.51
CA PHE A 75 9.81 -1.87 4.98
C PHE A 75 8.49 -1.76 5.75
N MET A 76 7.81 -2.88 5.99
CA MET A 76 6.51 -2.84 6.66
C MET A 76 6.61 -2.44 8.13
N VAL A 77 7.69 -2.83 8.80
CA VAL A 77 7.95 -2.34 10.16
C VAL A 77 8.12 -0.82 10.13
N ASP A 78 8.90 -0.31 9.20
CA ASP A 78 9.13 1.13 9.06
C ASP A 78 7.85 1.88 8.72
N VAL A 79 7.01 1.32 7.83
CA VAL A 79 5.73 1.95 7.49
C VAL A 79 4.86 2.07 8.73
N ALA A 80 4.79 1.01 9.54
CA ALA A 80 3.95 1.02 10.73
C ALA A 80 4.44 2.01 11.79
N GLU A 81 5.75 2.25 11.85
CA GLU A 81 6.35 3.01 12.94
C GLU A 81 6.71 4.45 12.58
N ARG A 82 7.19 4.73 11.37
CA ARG A 82 7.77 6.04 11.09
C ARG A 82 7.64 6.59 9.69
N LEU A 83 7.46 5.76 8.67
CA LEU A 83 7.48 6.29 7.30
C LEU A 83 6.22 7.09 6.98
N THR A 84 6.42 8.15 6.21
CA THR A 84 5.29 8.89 5.63
C THR A 84 4.80 8.18 4.38
N THR A 85 3.63 8.60 3.90
CA THR A 85 3.11 8.09 2.63
C THR A 85 4.07 8.36 1.48
N GLN A 86 4.73 9.52 1.51
CA GLN A 86 5.71 9.89 0.48
C GLN A 86 6.93 8.98 0.51
N ASP A 87 7.40 8.63 1.72
CA ASP A 87 8.52 7.69 1.86
C ASP A 87 8.14 6.32 1.33
N ALA A 88 6.93 5.87 1.63
CA ALA A 88 6.44 4.59 1.15
C ALA A 88 6.31 4.59 -0.37
N ALA A 89 5.83 5.69 -0.95
CA ALA A 89 5.72 5.81 -2.40
C ALA A 89 7.08 5.72 -3.06
N ALA A 90 8.11 6.35 -2.48
CA ALA A 90 9.46 6.30 -3.02
C ALA A 90 9.99 4.86 -3.03
N TRP A 91 9.77 4.12 -1.95
CA TRP A 91 10.20 2.72 -1.86
C TRP A 91 9.51 1.86 -2.92
N ILE A 92 8.21 2.05 -3.10
CA ILE A 92 7.43 1.31 -4.09
C ILE A 92 7.90 1.68 -5.49
N ARG A 93 8.10 2.98 -5.77
CA ARG A 93 8.50 3.46 -7.09
C ARG A 93 9.83 2.88 -7.54
N GLU A 94 10.78 2.73 -6.64
CA GLU A 94 12.07 2.14 -6.96
C GLU A 94 11.97 0.68 -7.38
N ARG A 95 10.94 -0.02 -6.93
CA ARG A 95 10.81 -1.47 -7.12
C ARG A 95 9.69 -1.87 -8.06
N ALA A 96 8.77 -0.96 -8.37
CA ALA A 96 7.63 -1.27 -9.22
C ALA A 96 8.08 -1.46 -10.67
N LYS A 97 7.43 -2.40 -11.35
CA LYS A 97 7.70 -2.67 -12.76
C LYS A 97 6.39 -2.99 -13.46
N PRO A 98 6.34 -2.85 -14.79
CA PRO A 98 5.13 -3.17 -15.53
C PRO A 98 4.70 -4.62 -15.29
N TYR A 99 3.41 -4.84 -15.24
CA TYR A 99 2.83 -6.16 -15.02
C TYR A 99 1.85 -6.47 -16.14
N ASP A 100 2.19 -7.50 -16.92
CA ASP A 100 1.31 -7.96 -17.98
C ASP A 100 0.45 -9.08 -17.44
N ARG A 101 -0.84 -8.80 -17.32
CA ARG A 101 -1.77 -9.80 -16.82
C ARG A 101 -2.05 -10.81 -17.91
N PRO A 102 -2.05 -12.10 -17.57
CA PRO A 102 -2.39 -13.13 -18.54
C PRO A 102 -3.82 -13.01 -19.01
#